data_82befbb22f95eba2244cfa947eadb9f2
#
_entry.id   82befbb22f95eba2244cfa947eadb9f2
#
_cell.length_a   1.000
_cell.length_b   1.000
_cell.length_c   1.000
_cell.angle_alpha   90.00
_cell.angle_beta   90.00
_cell.angle_gamma   90.00
#
_symmetry.space_group_name_H-M   'P 1'
#
loop_
_entity.id
_entity.type
_entity.pdbx_description
1 polymer ?
#
loop_
_entity_poly.entity_id
_entity_poly.type
_entity_poly.pdbx_seq_one_letter_code
_entity_poly.pdbx_strand_id
1 'polypeptide(L)'
;MNFRKKNRSTLPSFQMTSMMDIIFLMLFFFITTSIFSQWEYEIDISLPSAQSGKVPDRLPGEIIINIAKDGRVSVNQQDLTLDALKTRLDRLARYFPGQPVVLRADKETRYEALIKVVDTCRKADIWNFSMATSEDKGDATEKK
;
A
#
# COMPACT_ATOMS: atom_id res chain seq x y z
N MET A 1 -19.50 78.36 -15.03
CA MET A 1 -19.43 76.94 -15.45
C MET A 1 -18.42 76.25 -14.56
N ASN A 2 -18.87 75.49 -13.53
CA ASN A 2 -18.04 74.75 -12.60
C ASN A 2 -18.09 73.26 -12.92
N PHE A 3 -17.10 72.75 -13.63
CA PHE A 3 -16.91 71.31 -13.82
C PHE A 3 -16.12 70.73 -12.65
N ARG A 4 -16.81 70.37 -11.59
CA ARG A 4 -16.22 69.64 -10.48
C ARG A 4 -16.16 68.15 -10.89
N LYS A 5 -15.03 67.75 -11.49
CA LYS A 5 -14.74 66.37 -11.84
C LYS A 5 -14.57 65.58 -10.54
N LYS A 6 -15.61 64.83 -10.13
CA LYS A 6 -15.61 63.96 -8.96
C LYS A 6 -14.76 62.75 -9.28
N ASN A 7 -13.48 62.81 -8.86
CA ASN A 7 -12.58 61.67 -8.98
C ASN A 7 -13.04 60.60 -7.99
N ARG A 8 -13.78 59.61 -8.47
CA ARG A 8 -14.08 58.39 -7.71
C ARG A 8 -12.80 57.57 -7.71
N SER A 9 -12.06 57.63 -6.59
CA SER A 9 -11.02 56.66 -6.30
C SER A 9 -11.71 55.30 -6.14
N THR A 10 -11.71 54.49 -7.19
CA THR A 10 -12.05 53.07 -7.09
C THR A 10 -10.94 52.43 -6.30
N LEU A 11 -11.21 52.11 -5.05
CA LEU A 11 -10.35 51.25 -4.24
C LEU A 11 -10.17 49.93 -5.02
N PRO A 12 -8.95 49.44 -5.17
CA PRO A 12 -8.74 48.16 -5.84
C PRO A 12 -9.53 47.12 -5.08
N SER A 13 -10.52 46.54 -5.75
CA SER A 13 -11.27 45.40 -5.25
C SER A 13 -10.27 44.26 -5.08
N PHE A 14 -9.98 43.91 -3.86
CA PHE A 14 -9.14 42.76 -3.53
C PHE A 14 -9.88 41.50 -3.99
N GLN A 15 -9.36 40.88 -5.02
CA GLN A 15 -9.97 39.65 -5.57
C GLN A 15 -9.70 38.46 -4.61
N MET A 16 -10.57 38.26 -3.65
CA MET A 16 -10.51 37.17 -2.68
C MET A 16 -10.60 35.79 -3.35
N THR A 17 -11.22 35.71 -4.52
CA THR A 17 -11.37 34.48 -5.30
C THR A 17 -10.05 33.83 -5.68
N SER A 18 -9.03 34.63 -6.01
CA SER A 18 -7.71 34.11 -6.36
C SER A 18 -6.99 33.48 -5.17
N MET A 19 -7.17 34.03 -3.97
CA MET A 19 -6.59 33.45 -2.74
C MET A 19 -7.31 32.15 -2.36
N MET A 20 -8.63 32.08 -2.53
CA MET A 20 -9.39 30.87 -2.27
C MET A 20 -8.98 29.73 -3.19
N ASP A 21 -8.65 30.01 -4.45
CA ASP A 21 -8.19 28.99 -5.40
C ASP A 21 -6.85 28.37 -4.96
N ILE A 22 -5.88 29.21 -4.54
CA ILE A 22 -4.59 28.72 -4.04
C ILE A 22 -4.77 27.85 -2.80
N ILE A 23 -5.63 28.24 -1.85
CA ILE A 23 -5.90 27.46 -0.66
C ILE A 23 -6.58 26.13 -1.02
N PHE A 24 -7.51 26.16 -1.98
CA PHE A 24 -8.18 24.95 -2.47
C PHE A 24 -7.20 23.99 -3.14
N LEU A 25 -6.30 24.49 -4.00
CA LEU A 25 -5.28 23.66 -4.65
C LEU A 25 -4.31 23.08 -3.62
N MET A 26 -3.90 23.84 -2.61
CA MET A 26 -3.09 23.33 -1.50
C MET A 26 -3.80 22.24 -0.72
N LEU A 27 -5.07 22.45 -0.39
CA LEU A 27 -5.89 21.45 0.28
C LEU A 27 -6.00 20.16 -0.55
N PHE A 28 -6.30 20.31 -1.83
CA PHE A 28 -6.39 19.19 -2.76
C PHE A 28 -5.06 18.44 -2.89
N PHE A 29 -3.95 19.17 -2.97
CA PHE A 29 -2.61 18.58 -2.98
C PHE A 29 -2.34 17.77 -1.71
N PHE A 30 -2.62 18.30 -0.52
CA PHE A 30 -2.42 17.58 0.73
C PHE A 30 -3.31 16.34 0.84
N ILE A 31 -4.57 16.42 0.44
CA ILE A 31 -5.48 15.26 0.44
C ILE A 31 -4.95 14.19 -0.50
N THR A 32 -4.56 14.55 -1.72
CA THR A 32 -4.02 13.60 -2.71
C THR A 32 -2.74 12.95 -2.19
N THR A 33 -1.80 13.75 -1.67
CA THR A 33 -0.54 13.25 -1.11
C THR A 33 -0.79 12.33 0.10
N SER A 34 -1.75 12.67 0.96
CA SER A 34 -2.12 11.86 2.12
C SER A 34 -2.67 10.49 1.72
N ILE A 35 -3.49 10.43 0.67
CA ILE A 35 -4.02 9.16 0.15
C ILE A 35 -2.89 8.30 -0.41
N PHE A 36 -1.95 8.87 -1.17
CA PHE A 36 -0.82 8.14 -1.72
C PHE A 36 0.17 7.69 -0.64
N SER A 37 0.36 8.47 0.43
CA SER A 37 1.26 8.13 1.54
C SER A 37 0.78 6.92 2.36
N GLN A 38 -0.51 6.61 2.36
CA GLN A 38 -1.05 5.45 3.09
C GLN A 38 -0.77 4.11 2.41
N TRP A 39 -0.22 4.09 1.21
CA TRP A 39 -0.02 2.86 0.44
C TRP A 39 1.32 2.16 0.73
N GLU A 40 2.21 2.73 1.53
CA GLU A 40 3.57 2.20 1.72
C GLU A 40 3.98 1.85 3.16
N TYR A 41 3.09 1.85 4.14
CA TYR A 41 3.46 1.47 5.52
C TYR A 41 3.15 0.01 5.86
N GLU A 42 3.74 -0.92 5.13
CA GLU A 42 4.06 -2.25 5.68
C GLU A 42 5.57 -2.31 5.95
N ILE A 43 6.02 -1.41 6.82
CA ILE A 43 7.42 -1.34 7.24
C ILE A 43 7.50 -2.09 8.55
N ASP A 44 7.98 -3.28 8.50
CA ASP A 44 8.79 -4.01 9.46
C ASP A 44 8.78 -5.53 9.24
N ILE A 45 8.69 -5.96 7.97
CA ILE A 45 8.92 -7.37 7.65
C ILE A 45 10.27 -7.47 6.96
N SER A 46 11.26 -7.95 7.71
CA SER A 46 12.55 -8.32 7.18
C SER A 46 12.36 -9.62 6.37
N LEU A 47 12.20 -9.50 5.05
CA LEU A 47 11.98 -10.64 4.16
C LEU A 47 13.25 -11.53 4.12
N PRO A 48 13.11 -12.87 4.09
CA PRO A 48 14.25 -13.75 3.90
C PRO A 48 14.91 -13.51 2.55
N SER A 49 16.25 -13.40 2.54
CA SER A 49 17.00 -13.26 1.30
C SER A 49 17.07 -14.59 0.55
N ALA A 50 16.62 -14.63 -0.68
CA ALA A 50 16.87 -15.72 -1.61
C ALA A 50 17.73 -15.21 -2.76
N GLN A 51 18.78 -15.95 -3.11
CA GLN A 51 19.78 -15.56 -4.12
C GLN A 51 19.23 -15.37 -5.54
N SER A 52 17.94 -15.62 -5.79
CA SER A 52 17.30 -15.54 -7.11
C SER A 52 15.94 -14.84 -7.13
N GLY A 53 15.54 -14.18 -6.03
CA GLY A 53 14.23 -13.55 -5.92
C GLY A 53 14.22 -12.13 -6.50
N LYS A 54 13.71 -11.94 -7.71
CA LYS A 54 13.24 -10.63 -8.13
C LYS A 54 11.95 -10.34 -7.35
N VAL A 55 11.88 -9.18 -6.69
CA VAL A 55 10.59 -8.68 -6.17
C VAL A 55 9.69 -8.49 -7.39
N PRO A 56 8.59 -9.25 -7.53
CA PRO A 56 7.70 -9.04 -8.68
C PRO A 56 7.12 -7.62 -8.60
N ASP A 57 7.14 -6.90 -9.73
CA ASP A 57 6.35 -5.67 -9.85
C ASP A 57 4.90 -5.99 -9.51
N ARG A 58 4.29 -5.18 -8.67
CA ARG A 58 2.91 -5.37 -8.21
C ARG A 58 1.96 -5.38 -9.39
N LEU A 59 1.33 -6.51 -9.66
CA LEU A 59 0.26 -6.57 -10.62
C LEU A 59 -1.02 -5.95 -10.02
N PRO A 60 -1.75 -5.11 -10.75
CA PRO A 60 -3.02 -4.56 -10.29
C PRO A 60 -3.98 -5.71 -9.90
N GLY A 61 -4.46 -5.68 -8.66
CA GLY A 61 -5.37 -6.70 -8.15
C GLY A 61 -4.74 -7.83 -7.33
N GLU A 62 -3.42 -7.84 -7.15
CA GLU A 62 -2.72 -8.83 -6.33
C GLU A 62 -3.06 -8.68 -4.83
N ILE A 63 -3.33 -9.80 -4.16
CA ILE A 63 -3.58 -9.83 -2.73
C ILE A 63 -2.32 -10.24 -1.99
N ILE A 64 -1.87 -9.37 -1.09
CA ILE A 64 -0.68 -9.59 -0.29
C ILE A 64 -1.09 -10.06 1.10
N ILE A 65 -0.59 -11.22 1.51
CA ILE A 65 -0.73 -11.77 2.85
C ILE A 65 0.64 -11.69 3.53
N ASN A 66 0.73 -10.88 4.57
CA ASN A 66 1.95 -10.74 5.35
C ASN A 66 1.90 -11.63 6.58
N ILE A 67 3.01 -12.28 6.88
CA ILE A 67 3.19 -13.18 8.02
C ILE A 67 4.37 -12.65 8.85
N ALA A 68 4.06 -12.09 10.01
CA ALA A 68 5.07 -11.57 10.92
C ALA A 68 5.82 -12.68 11.64
N LYS A 69 6.97 -12.35 12.24
CA LYS A 69 7.83 -13.29 12.99
C LYS A 69 7.11 -14.03 14.12
N ASP A 70 6.13 -13.39 14.77
CA ASP A 70 5.30 -13.97 15.82
C ASP A 70 4.15 -14.85 15.29
N GLY A 71 4.01 -14.97 13.96
CA GLY A 71 2.97 -15.76 13.30
C GLY A 71 1.66 -15.02 13.08
N ARG A 72 1.59 -13.72 13.41
CA ARG A 72 0.43 -12.91 13.05
C ARG A 72 0.32 -12.77 11.53
N VAL A 73 -0.91 -12.84 11.05
CA VAL A 73 -1.21 -12.74 9.63
C VAL A 73 -1.98 -11.46 9.39
N SER A 74 -1.52 -10.66 8.44
CA SER A 74 -2.22 -9.43 8.04
C SER A 74 -2.47 -9.37 6.54
N VAL A 75 -3.60 -8.77 6.17
CA VAL A 75 -4.00 -8.49 4.79
C VAL A 75 -4.49 -7.07 4.72
N ASN A 76 -3.93 -6.25 3.83
CA ASN A 76 -4.25 -4.82 3.73
C ASN A 76 -4.15 -4.11 5.10
N GLN A 77 -3.06 -4.34 5.84
CA GLN A 77 -2.80 -3.74 7.16
C GLN A 77 -3.81 -4.11 8.25
N GLN A 78 -4.61 -5.14 8.05
CA GLN A 78 -5.54 -5.66 9.04
C GLN A 78 -5.07 -7.02 9.53
N ASP A 79 -4.83 -7.14 10.83
CA ASP A 79 -4.53 -8.43 11.44
C ASP A 79 -5.75 -9.34 11.39
N LEU A 80 -5.54 -10.56 10.95
CA LEU A 80 -6.59 -11.56 10.77
C LEU A 80 -6.23 -12.85 11.51
N THR A 81 -7.24 -13.48 12.08
CA THR A 81 -7.12 -14.89 12.50
C THR A 81 -7.13 -15.80 11.28
N LEU A 82 -6.62 -17.02 11.39
CA LEU A 82 -6.64 -18.00 10.29
C LEU A 82 -8.06 -18.30 9.77
N ASP A 83 -9.06 -18.29 10.66
CA ASP A 83 -10.46 -18.50 10.27
C ASP A 83 -11.03 -17.31 9.50
N ALA A 84 -10.71 -16.08 9.95
CA ALA A 84 -11.08 -14.86 9.25
C ALA A 84 -10.38 -14.77 7.88
N LEU A 85 -9.10 -15.16 7.81
CA LEU A 85 -8.36 -15.27 6.57
C LEU A 85 -9.05 -16.25 5.62
N LYS A 86 -9.36 -17.46 6.09
CA LYS A 86 -10.05 -18.48 5.30
C LYS A 86 -11.36 -17.95 4.72
N THR A 87 -12.21 -17.33 5.55
CA THR A 87 -13.49 -16.75 5.11
C THR A 87 -13.29 -15.70 4.02
N ARG A 88 -12.25 -14.87 4.15
CA ARG A 88 -11.91 -13.83 3.17
C ARG A 88 -11.42 -14.45 1.86
N LEU A 89 -10.58 -15.49 1.92
CA LEU A 89 -10.06 -16.20 0.78
C LEU A 89 -11.16 -17.03 0.06
N ASP A 90 -12.07 -17.68 0.78
CA ASP A 90 -13.22 -18.36 0.21
C ASP A 90 -14.11 -17.41 -0.60
N ARG A 91 -14.31 -16.20 -0.08
CA ARG A 91 -15.06 -15.16 -0.79
C ARG A 91 -14.31 -14.70 -2.03
N LEU A 92 -13.00 -14.55 -1.93
CA LEU A 92 -12.15 -14.17 -3.05
C LEU A 92 -12.22 -15.19 -4.18
N ALA A 93 -12.04 -16.48 -3.87
CA ALA A 93 -12.08 -17.56 -4.85
C ALA A 93 -13.42 -17.64 -5.58
N ARG A 94 -14.53 -17.29 -4.90
CA ARG A 94 -15.87 -17.28 -5.51
C ARG A 94 -16.09 -16.11 -6.49
N TYR A 95 -15.64 -14.91 -6.13
CA TYR A 95 -15.92 -13.71 -6.93
C TYR A 95 -14.82 -13.39 -7.94
N PHE A 96 -13.59 -13.83 -7.67
CA PHE A 96 -12.41 -13.55 -8.49
C PHE A 96 -11.56 -14.81 -8.66
N PRO A 97 -12.05 -15.82 -9.40
CA PRO A 97 -11.30 -17.06 -9.61
C PRO A 97 -9.99 -16.79 -10.34
N GLY A 98 -8.90 -17.36 -9.83
CA GLY A 98 -7.57 -17.21 -10.43
C GLY A 98 -6.80 -15.97 -10.02
N GLN A 99 -7.31 -15.16 -9.09
CA GLN A 99 -6.59 -13.99 -8.61
C GLN A 99 -5.27 -14.39 -7.93
N PRO A 100 -4.14 -13.76 -8.28
CA PRO A 100 -2.85 -14.08 -7.69
C PRO A 100 -2.79 -13.60 -6.23
N VAL A 101 -2.24 -14.46 -5.38
CA VAL A 101 -1.99 -14.17 -3.96
C VAL A 101 -0.48 -14.19 -3.73
N VAL A 102 0.04 -13.19 -3.04
CA VAL A 102 1.45 -13.12 -2.65
C VAL A 102 1.57 -13.31 -1.16
N LEU A 103 2.35 -14.31 -0.77
CA LEU A 103 2.71 -14.55 0.62
C LEU A 103 4.04 -13.88 0.94
N ARG A 104 4.04 -12.97 1.89
CA ARG A 104 5.25 -12.34 2.43
C ARG A 104 5.46 -12.82 3.84
N ALA A 105 6.51 -13.57 4.08
CA ALA A 105 6.90 -14.03 5.40
C ALA A 105 8.17 -13.31 5.85
N ASP A 106 8.21 -12.90 7.13
CA ASP A 106 9.41 -12.39 7.75
C ASP A 106 10.51 -13.50 7.78
N LYS A 107 11.78 -13.12 7.68
CA LYS A 107 12.91 -14.06 7.72
C LYS A 107 12.96 -14.91 9.01
N GLU A 108 12.44 -14.37 10.11
CA GLU A 108 12.40 -15.03 11.42
C GLU A 108 11.07 -15.74 11.67
N THR A 109 10.17 -15.76 10.66
CA THR A 109 8.88 -16.45 10.79
C THR A 109 9.11 -17.95 10.97
N ARG A 110 8.40 -18.53 11.94
CA ARG A 110 8.41 -19.98 12.12
C ARG A 110 7.78 -20.67 10.90
N TYR A 111 8.49 -21.64 10.37
CA TYR A 111 8.03 -22.42 9.21
C TYR A 111 6.61 -22.98 9.39
N GLU A 112 6.26 -23.39 10.62
CA GLU A 112 4.93 -23.86 10.96
C GLU A 112 3.82 -22.82 10.67
N ALA A 113 4.08 -21.53 10.97
CA ALA A 113 3.12 -20.45 10.72
C ALA A 113 2.89 -20.24 9.22
N LEU A 114 3.97 -20.27 8.43
CA LEU A 114 3.91 -20.19 6.98
C LEU A 114 3.07 -21.35 6.40
N ILE A 115 3.34 -22.59 6.82
CA ILE A 115 2.61 -23.76 6.34
C ILE A 115 1.11 -23.68 6.68
N LYS A 116 0.74 -23.17 7.85
CA LYS A 116 -0.67 -22.97 8.24
C LYS A 116 -1.38 -21.99 7.28
N VAL A 117 -0.69 -20.94 6.86
CA VAL A 117 -1.27 -19.97 5.90
C VAL A 117 -1.40 -20.59 4.52
N VAL A 118 -0.37 -21.32 4.05
CA VAL A 118 -0.42 -22.04 2.76
C VAL A 118 -1.56 -23.07 2.75
N ASP A 119 -1.73 -23.83 3.83
CA ASP A 119 -2.82 -24.80 3.97
C ASP A 119 -4.20 -24.11 3.95
N THR A 120 -4.30 -22.92 4.56
CA THR A 120 -5.52 -22.09 4.54
C THR A 120 -5.83 -21.62 3.11
N CYS A 121 -4.84 -21.20 2.34
CA CYS A 121 -5.03 -20.83 0.93
C CYS A 121 -5.53 -22.02 0.11
N ARG A 122 -4.93 -23.20 0.29
CA ARG A 122 -5.36 -24.43 -0.41
C ARG A 122 -6.78 -24.87 -0.05
N LYS A 123 -7.15 -24.77 1.24
CA LYS A 123 -8.51 -25.04 1.71
C LYS A 123 -9.56 -24.09 1.16
N ALA A 124 -9.14 -22.89 0.74
CA ALA A 124 -9.98 -21.91 0.07
C ALA A 124 -9.93 -22.01 -1.47
N ASP A 125 -9.39 -23.12 -2.01
CA ASP A 125 -9.23 -23.39 -3.45
C ASP A 125 -8.38 -22.33 -4.19
N ILE A 126 -7.42 -21.72 -3.49
CA ILE A 126 -6.45 -20.78 -4.08
C ILE A 126 -5.14 -21.52 -4.32
N TRP A 127 -4.84 -21.78 -5.59
CA TRP A 127 -3.63 -22.47 -6.04
C TRP A 127 -2.59 -21.50 -6.64
N ASN A 128 -3.03 -20.34 -7.09
CA ASN A 128 -2.18 -19.33 -7.70
C ASN A 128 -1.60 -18.40 -6.62
N PHE A 129 -0.64 -18.90 -5.84
CA PHE A 129 0.09 -18.09 -4.88
C PHE A 129 1.58 -18.13 -5.14
N SER A 130 2.24 -17.01 -4.91
CA SER A 130 3.68 -16.85 -4.96
C SER A 130 4.23 -16.46 -3.59
N MET A 131 5.51 -16.74 -3.34
CA MET A 131 6.21 -16.27 -2.16
C MET A 131 7.12 -15.11 -2.56
N ALA A 132 6.95 -13.96 -1.91
CA ALA A 132 7.87 -12.85 -2.08
C ALA A 132 9.09 -13.05 -1.17
N THR A 133 10.26 -12.93 -1.80
CA THR A 133 11.55 -12.90 -1.10
C THR A 133 12.21 -11.56 -1.36
N SER A 134 12.94 -10.98 -0.39
CA SER A 134 13.75 -9.80 -0.63
C SER A 134 15.03 -10.17 -1.36
N GLU A 135 15.44 -9.37 -2.34
CA GLU A 135 16.83 -9.38 -2.77
C GLU A 135 17.70 -8.86 -1.62
N ASP A 136 18.71 -9.62 -1.25
CA ASP A 136 19.78 -9.11 -0.41
C ASP A 136 20.48 -8.01 -1.22
N LYS A 137 20.28 -6.75 -0.82
CA LYS A 137 21.15 -5.67 -1.26
C LYS A 137 22.50 -5.91 -0.62
N GLY A 138 23.19 -6.94 -1.12
CA GLY A 138 24.57 -7.20 -0.80
C GLY A 138 25.36 -5.93 -1.05
N ASP A 139 25.96 -5.49 0.02
CA ASP A 139 26.94 -4.45 0.20
C ASP A 139 27.77 -4.19 -1.09
N ALA A 140 27.37 -3.19 -1.86
CA ALA A 140 28.15 -2.71 -2.98
C ALA A 140 29.32 -1.83 -2.50
N THR A 141 29.88 -2.14 -1.33
CA THR A 141 31.00 -1.42 -0.76
C THR A 141 32.10 -2.39 -0.32
N GLU A 142 32.66 -3.19 -1.23
CA GLU A 142 34.05 -3.62 -1.10
C GLU A 142 34.60 -4.16 -2.41
N LYS A 143 34.99 -3.25 -3.30
CA LYS A 143 36.12 -3.46 -4.20
C LYS A 143 36.78 -2.12 -4.52
N LYS A 144 37.77 -1.83 -3.72
CA LYS A 144 38.86 -0.96 -4.12
C LYS A 144 40.16 -1.72 -3.94
#